data_c86102d66bbdcd59f3f35506b30ef573
#
_entry.id   c86102d66bbdcd59f3f35506b30ef573
#
_cell.length_a   1.000
_cell.length_b   1.000
_cell.length_c   1.000
_cell.angle_alpha   90.00
_cell.angle_beta   90.00
_cell.angle_gamma   90.00
#
_symmetry.space_group_name_H-M   'P 1'
#
loop_
_entity.id
_entity.type
_entity.pdbx_description
1 polymer ?
#
loop_
_entity_poly.entity_id
_entity_poly.type
_entity_poly.pdbx_seq_one_letter_code
_entity_poly.pdbx_strand_id
1 'polypeptide(L)'
;MTRPQLPVTRISTKALGKMERFKADVVRRVAEAVDQQPIVVVGMAQNPHVKRARKSLTAAGRAFEYIEYGSYLSGWRDRLAIKLWSGWPTFPQVFAGGKLVGGADELEAALAEGTL
;
A
#
# COMPACT_ATOMS: atom_id res chain seq x y z
N MET A 1 -11.46 -0.32 -20.59
CA MET A 1 -10.23 0.28 -21.14
C MET A 1 -9.23 0.48 -20.03
N THR A 2 -7.99 0.09 -20.24
CA THR A 2 -6.93 0.24 -19.23
C THR A 2 -6.23 1.58 -19.38
N ARG A 3 -5.80 2.15 -18.26
CA ARG A 3 -5.02 3.38 -18.25
C ARG A 3 -3.60 3.09 -18.75
N PRO A 4 -3.06 3.88 -19.69
CA PRO A 4 -1.69 3.69 -20.12
C PRO A 4 -0.70 4.04 -18.99
N GLN A 5 0.45 3.38 -19.02
CA GLN A 5 1.56 3.70 -18.13
C GLN A 5 2.76 4.09 -18.97
N LEU A 6 3.52 5.09 -18.49
CA LEU A 6 4.73 5.50 -19.20
C LEU A 6 5.81 4.43 -19.02
N PRO A 7 6.32 3.82 -20.11
CA PRO A 7 7.36 2.81 -20.00
C PRO A 7 8.68 3.40 -19.45
N VAL A 8 9.39 2.61 -18.69
CA VAL A 8 10.69 3.00 -18.12
C VAL A 8 11.67 3.43 -19.21
N THR A 9 11.60 2.77 -20.38
CA THR A 9 12.46 3.09 -21.53
C THR A 9 12.25 4.50 -22.08
N ARG A 10 11.15 5.16 -21.70
CA ARG A 10 10.84 6.54 -22.13
C ARG A 10 11.10 7.57 -21.03
N ILE A 11 11.77 7.18 -19.96
CA ILE A 11 12.12 8.06 -18.84
C ILE A 11 13.62 8.38 -18.93
N SER A 12 13.97 9.67 -18.84
CA SER A 12 15.39 10.05 -18.87
C SER A 12 16.13 9.49 -17.65
N THR A 13 17.42 9.26 -17.79
CA THR A 13 18.27 8.75 -16.70
C THR A 13 18.21 9.66 -15.45
N LYS A 14 18.24 10.97 -15.66
CA LYS A 14 18.15 11.92 -14.55
C LYS A 14 16.81 11.86 -13.82
N ALA A 15 15.71 11.81 -14.57
CA ALA A 15 14.37 11.70 -14.00
C ALA A 15 14.20 10.39 -13.25
N LEU A 16 14.64 9.28 -13.84
CA LEU A 16 14.58 7.96 -13.23
C LEU A 16 15.34 7.93 -11.90
N GLY A 17 16.54 8.52 -11.86
CA GLY A 17 17.34 8.59 -10.64
C GLY A 17 16.63 9.36 -9.53
N LYS A 18 15.95 10.46 -9.86
CA LYS A 18 15.16 11.23 -8.87
C LYS A 18 13.95 10.43 -8.40
N MET A 19 13.27 9.75 -9.30
CA MET A 19 12.13 8.89 -8.95
C MET A 19 12.55 7.78 -7.99
N GLU A 20 13.67 7.13 -8.25
CA GLU A 20 14.18 6.04 -7.43
C GLU A 20 14.62 6.50 -6.03
N ARG A 21 15.01 7.76 -5.89
CA ARG A 21 15.44 8.31 -4.60
C ARG A 21 14.32 8.94 -3.80
N PHE A 22 13.17 9.24 -4.42
CA PHE A 22 12.07 9.91 -3.74
C PHE A 22 11.52 9.03 -2.62
N LYS A 23 11.79 9.44 -1.36
CA LYS A 23 11.32 8.72 -0.18
C LYS A 23 11.69 7.22 -0.21
N ALA A 24 12.89 6.91 -0.69
CA ALA A 24 13.34 5.54 -0.86
C ALA A 24 13.33 4.74 0.45
N ASP A 25 13.62 5.38 1.57
CA ASP A 25 13.56 4.78 2.90
C ASP A 25 12.15 4.33 3.28
N VAL A 26 11.15 5.15 2.98
CA VAL A 26 9.73 4.84 3.23
C VAL A 26 9.30 3.64 2.39
N VAL A 27 9.59 3.68 1.09
CA VAL A 27 9.23 2.60 0.17
C VAL A 27 9.93 1.30 0.58
N ARG A 28 11.21 1.37 0.93
CA ARG A 28 11.98 0.19 1.37
C ARG A 28 11.38 -0.43 2.64
N ARG A 29 10.97 0.40 3.58
CA ARG A 29 10.33 -0.07 4.82
C ARG A 29 9.07 -0.89 4.51
N VAL A 30 8.21 -0.37 3.62
CA VAL A 30 6.97 -1.05 3.23
C VAL A 30 7.28 -2.33 2.44
N ALA A 31 8.19 -2.24 1.46
CA ALA A 31 8.57 -3.38 0.63
C ALA A 31 9.13 -4.53 1.47
N GLU A 32 9.97 -4.23 2.44
CA GLU A 32 10.52 -5.24 3.35
C GLU A 32 9.43 -5.90 4.20
N ALA A 33 8.49 -5.12 4.71
CA ALA A 33 7.36 -5.68 5.47
C ALA A 33 6.51 -6.60 4.60
N VAL A 34 6.23 -6.20 3.36
CA VAL A 34 5.45 -7.00 2.41
C VAL A 34 6.15 -8.33 2.11
N ASP A 35 7.48 -8.32 2.03
CA ASP A 35 8.25 -9.55 1.78
C ASP A 35 8.30 -10.47 3.01
N GLN A 36 8.28 -9.90 4.21
CA GLN A 36 8.52 -10.66 5.45
C GLN A 36 7.26 -11.08 6.17
N GLN A 37 6.17 -10.34 6.03
CA GLN A 37 4.94 -10.58 6.79
C GLN A 37 3.85 -11.19 5.92
N PRO A 38 3.02 -12.10 6.46
CA PRO A 38 1.92 -12.70 5.70
C PRO A 38 0.90 -11.66 5.23
N ILE A 39 0.57 -10.69 6.08
CA ILE A 39 -0.39 -9.63 5.78
C ILE A 39 0.15 -8.30 6.30
N VAL A 40 0.10 -7.27 5.44
CA VAL A 40 0.51 -5.90 5.78
C VAL A 40 -0.61 -4.95 5.40
N VAL A 41 -0.95 -4.04 6.30
CA VAL A 41 -1.88 -2.94 6.02
C VAL A 41 -1.10 -1.64 6.14
N VAL A 42 -1.05 -0.88 5.07
CA VAL A 42 -0.46 0.46 5.08
C VAL A 42 -1.60 1.48 5.10
N GLY A 43 -1.56 2.38 6.04
CA GLY A 43 -2.64 3.32 6.22
C GLY A 43 -2.20 4.69 6.70
N MET A 44 -3.20 5.44 7.16
CA MET A 44 -3.02 6.78 7.70
C MET A 44 -3.99 6.97 8.86
N ALA A 45 -3.68 7.91 9.75
CA ALA A 45 -4.53 8.19 10.90
C ALA A 45 -5.90 8.75 10.48
N GLN A 46 -6.92 8.44 11.27
CA GLN A 46 -8.27 9.00 11.16
C GLN A 46 -9.02 8.63 9.87
N ASN A 47 -8.51 7.67 9.10
CA ASN A 47 -9.16 7.22 7.88
C ASN A 47 -10.14 6.08 8.19
N PRO A 48 -11.45 6.24 7.91
CA PRO A 48 -12.44 5.22 8.25
C PRO A 48 -12.25 3.92 7.46
N HIS A 49 -11.74 3.99 6.23
CA HIS A 49 -11.48 2.80 5.42
C HIS A 49 -10.30 2.00 5.98
N VAL A 50 -9.29 2.68 6.50
CA VAL A 50 -8.16 2.05 7.19
C VAL A 50 -8.65 1.32 8.44
N LYS A 51 -9.48 1.97 9.24
CA LYS A 51 -10.08 1.37 10.43
C LYS A 51 -10.90 0.13 10.07
N ARG A 52 -11.68 0.21 9.02
CA ARG A 52 -12.51 -0.91 8.55
C ARG A 52 -11.66 -2.12 8.15
N ALA A 53 -10.58 -1.90 7.41
CA ALA A 53 -9.68 -2.97 6.99
C ALA A 53 -9.05 -3.67 8.19
N ARG A 54 -8.58 -2.90 9.16
CA ARG A 54 -7.97 -3.45 10.37
C ARG A 54 -8.99 -4.25 11.19
N LYS A 55 -10.20 -3.75 11.32
CA LYS A 55 -11.28 -4.46 12.03
C LYS A 55 -11.65 -5.76 11.33
N SER A 56 -11.73 -5.75 10.01
CA SER A 56 -12.07 -6.94 9.23
C SER A 56 -11.04 -8.06 9.44
N LEU A 57 -9.76 -7.73 9.43
CA LEU A 57 -8.68 -8.70 9.67
C LEU A 57 -8.73 -9.23 11.10
N THR A 58 -8.92 -8.35 12.08
CA THR A 58 -9.02 -8.74 13.49
C THR A 58 -10.21 -9.68 13.71
N ALA A 59 -11.36 -9.33 13.13
CA ALA A 59 -12.57 -10.14 13.24
C ALA A 59 -12.42 -11.51 12.59
N ALA A 60 -11.62 -11.59 11.52
CA ALA A 60 -11.32 -12.86 10.83
C ALA A 60 -10.22 -13.67 11.54
N GLY A 61 -9.67 -13.18 12.64
CA GLY A 61 -8.59 -13.85 13.35
C GLY A 61 -7.25 -13.86 12.62
N ARG A 62 -7.04 -12.91 11.71
CA ARG A 62 -5.84 -12.84 10.89
C ARG A 62 -4.85 -11.84 11.49
N ALA A 63 -3.65 -12.31 11.78
CA ALA A 63 -2.57 -11.45 12.24
C ALA A 63 -2.01 -10.62 11.07
N PHE A 64 -1.67 -9.36 11.33
CA PHE A 64 -1.14 -8.47 10.30
C PHE A 64 -0.20 -7.43 10.91
N GLU A 65 0.71 -6.90 10.10
CA GLU A 65 1.50 -5.73 10.46
C GLU A 65 0.79 -4.48 9.94
N TYR A 66 0.64 -3.47 10.79
CA TYR A 66 0.09 -2.19 10.40
C TYR A 66 1.17 -1.13 10.37
N ILE A 67 1.26 -0.40 9.25
CA ILE A 67 2.23 0.69 9.08
C ILE A 67 1.44 1.95 8.76
N GLU A 68 1.59 2.99 9.60
CA GLU A 68 0.85 4.23 9.45
C GLU A 68 1.76 5.37 9.00
N TYR A 69 1.34 6.10 7.99
CA TYR A 69 2.03 7.28 7.51
C TYR A 69 1.12 8.51 7.55
N GLY A 70 1.31 9.31 8.60
CA GLY A 70 0.67 10.61 8.73
C GLY A 70 -0.84 10.57 8.89
N SER A 71 -1.46 11.67 8.51
CA SER A 71 -2.89 11.92 8.64
C SER A 71 -3.36 12.76 7.45
N TYR A 72 -4.59 13.28 7.49
CA TYR A 72 -5.06 14.21 6.46
C TYR A 72 -4.26 15.51 6.42
N LEU A 73 -3.55 15.85 7.51
CA LEU A 73 -2.78 17.09 7.63
C LEU A 73 -1.26 16.89 7.47
N SER A 74 -0.79 15.64 7.44
CA SER A 74 0.65 15.36 7.41
C SER A 74 0.97 14.05 6.69
N GLY A 75 2.25 13.87 6.33
CA GLY A 75 2.72 12.62 5.75
C GLY A 75 2.31 12.37 4.31
N TRP A 76 1.79 13.36 3.60
CA TRP A 76 1.30 13.16 2.24
C TRP A 76 2.40 12.77 1.26
N ARG A 77 3.64 13.23 1.48
CA ARG A 77 4.76 12.87 0.60
C ARG A 77 5.16 11.41 0.77
N ASP A 78 5.14 10.92 1.99
CA ASP A 78 5.40 9.50 2.27
C ASP A 78 4.35 8.63 1.61
N ARG A 79 3.08 9.01 1.75
CA ARG A 79 1.97 8.28 1.11
C ARG A 79 2.05 8.35 -0.41
N LEU A 80 2.46 9.50 -0.96
CA LEU A 80 2.65 9.62 -2.41
C LEU A 80 3.69 8.62 -2.92
N ALA A 81 4.82 8.50 -2.23
CA ALA A 81 5.86 7.55 -2.61
C ALA A 81 5.34 6.11 -2.63
N ILE A 82 4.54 5.74 -1.64
CA ILE A 82 3.93 4.41 -1.58
C ILE A 82 2.95 4.19 -2.73
N LYS A 83 2.13 5.19 -3.04
CA LYS A 83 1.21 5.13 -4.19
C LYS A 83 1.96 4.94 -5.51
N LEU A 84 3.07 5.66 -5.69
CA LEU A 84 3.88 5.54 -6.90
C LEU A 84 4.53 4.16 -7.01
N TRP A 85 4.92 3.58 -5.89
CA TRP A 85 5.53 2.26 -5.86
C TRP A 85 4.53 1.15 -6.15
N SER A 86 3.39 1.14 -5.47
CA SER A 86 2.38 0.08 -5.61
C SER A 86 1.46 0.28 -6.81
N GLY A 87 1.29 1.51 -7.25
CA GLY A 87 0.29 1.87 -8.27
C GLY A 87 -1.13 2.00 -7.73
N TRP A 88 -1.37 1.73 -6.45
CA TRP A 88 -2.71 1.85 -5.85
C TRP A 88 -2.94 3.28 -5.34
N PRO A 89 -4.03 3.93 -5.76
CA PRO A 89 -4.18 5.38 -5.59
C PRO A 89 -4.66 5.84 -4.22
N THR A 90 -5.10 4.93 -3.35
CA THR A 90 -5.75 5.28 -2.08
C THR A 90 -5.18 4.48 -0.91
N PHE A 91 -5.65 4.78 0.29
CA PHE A 91 -5.35 4.03 1.51
C PHE A 91 -6.65 3.57 2.16
N PRO A 92 -6.69 2.37 2.78
CA PRO A 92 -5.51 1.53 3.05
C PRO A 92 -4.99 0.84 1.80
N GLN A 93 -3.73 0.40 1.88
CA GLN A 93 -3.16 -0.56 0.92
C GLN A 93 -2.90 -1.86 1.67
N VAL A 94 -3.52 -2.93 1.23
CA VAL A 94 -3.44 -4.23 1.88
C VAL A 94 -2.65 -5.19 1.01
N PHE A 95 -1.67 -5.84 1.62
CA PHE A 95 -0.81 -6.82 0.96
C PHE A 95 -0.93 -8.15 1.68
N ALA A 96 -0.98 -9.24 0.94
CA ALA A 96 -1.02 -10.59 1.48
C ALA A 96 -0.20 -11.53 0.60
N GLY A 97 0.67 -12.32 1.23
CA GLY A 97 1.55 -13.24 0.50
C GLY A 97 2.47 -12.54 -0.50
N GLY A 98 2.91 -11.33 -0.20
CA GLY A 98 3.76 -10.54 -1.07
C GLY A 98 3.05 -9.84 -2.22
N LYS A 99 1.71 -9.86 -2.25
CA LYS A 99 0.91 -9.31 -3.35
C LYS A 99 -0.04 -8.23 -2.85
N LEU A 100 -0.28 -7.23 -3.68
CA LEU A 100 -1.28 -6.20 -3.41
C LEU A 100 -2.68 -6.80 -3.54
N VAL A 101 -3.45 -6.78 -2.47
CA VAL A 101 -4.87 -7.18 -2.48
C VAL A 101 -5.73 -6.01 -2.95
N GLY A 102 -5.42 -4.80 -2.49
CA GLY A 102 -6.17 -3.58 -2.79
C GLY A 102 -6.46 -2.79 -1.53
N GLY A 103 -7.63 -2.19 -1.47
CA GLY A 103 -8.11 -1.44 -0.31
C GLY A 103 -9.04 -2.25 0.58
N ALA A 104 -9.87 -1.55 1.37
CA ALA A 104 -10.78 -2.21 2.31
C ALA A 104 -11.83 -3.07 1.61
N ASP A 105 -12.38 -2.60 0.48
CA ASP A 105 -13.40 -3.34 -0.24
C ASP A 105 -12.84 -4.66 -0.80
N GLU A 106 -11.67 -4.59 -1.43
CA GLU A 106 -11.01 -5.77 -1.98
C GLU A 106 -10.61 -6.76 -0.89
N LEU A 107 -10.17 -6.26 0.28
CA LEU A 107 -9.86 -7.09 1.43
C LEU A 107 -11.11 -7.83 1.94
N GLU A 108 -12.21 -7.12 2.09
CA GLU A 108 -13.46 -7.73 2.56
C GLU A 108 -13.96 -8.80 1.59
N ALA A 109 -13.86 -8.53 0.28
CA ALA A 109 -14.20 -9.52 -0.74
C ALA A 109 -13.30 -10.75 -0.67
N ALA A 110 -12.00 -10.56 -0.51
CA ALA A 110 -11.04 -11.66 -0.42
C ALA A 110 -11.29 -12.53 0.82
N LEU A 111 -11.63 -11.91 1.95
CA LEU A 111 -11.96 -12.64 3.16
C LEU A 111 -13.25 -13.45 2.99
N ALA A 112 -14.27 -12.86 2.36
CA ALA A 112 -15.55 -13.53 2.10
C ALA A 112 -15.40 -14.70 1.13
N GLU A 113 -14.53 -14.57 0.15
CA GLU A 113 -14.26 -15.59 -0.86
C GLU A 113 -13.28 -16.68 -0.37
N GLY A 114 -12.63 -16.46 0.75
CA GLY A 114 -11.64 -17.38 1.30
C GLY A 114 -10.34 -17.41 0.50
N THR A 115 -10.03 -16.33 -0.23
CA THR A 115 -8.81 -16.25 -1.05
C THR A 115 -7.63 -15.62 -0.29
N LEU A 116 -7.83 -15.25 0.95
CA LEU A 116 -6.80 -14.59 1.73
C LEU A 116 -6.37 -15.39 2.96
#